data_62f6a7b0930efd1635c20aa7a3d602b5
#
_entry.id   62f6a7b0930efd1635c20aa7a3d602b5
#
_cell.length_a   1.000
_cell.length_b   1.000
_cell.length_c   1.000
_cell.angle_alpha   90.00
_cell.angle_beta   90.00
_cell.angle_gamma   90.00
#
_symmetry.space_group_name_H-M   'P 1'
#
loop_
_entity.id
_entity.type
_entity.pdbx_description
1 polymer ?
#
loop_
_entity_poly.entity_id
_entity_poly.type
_entity_poly.pdbx_seq_one_letter_code
_entity_poly.pdbx_strand_id
1 'polypeptide(L)'
;MGKLEVLSPANGELIPNSKISDETFSKNMMGQGFGIVTFDKVMCAPISGEITLISGHAYSIKNPEGVEILIHMGIDTVEIPSDKKSIIFNYVRKVGDKVNAKDPIVNVDWDTIKALGFDITTPVVILSESIGNKSVSIEAIGPCSVGDVAAIVE
;
A
#
# COMPACT_ATOMS: atom_id res chain seq x y z
N MET A 1 -7.03 -11.33 -18.94
CA MET A 1 -7.26 -12.22 -18.67
C MET A 1 -7.43 -12.79 -17.35
N GLY A 2 -7.02 -13.08 -16.46
CA GLY A 2 -7.34 -13.68 -15.20
C GLY A 2 -7.61 -12.66 -14.12
N LYS A 3 -7.81 -13.18 -12.94
CA LYS A 3 -7.94 -12.38 -11.73
C LYS A 3 -6.58 -12.04 -11.19
N LEU A 4 -6.40 -10.79 -10.77
CA LEU A 4 -5.25 -10.39 -9.98
C LEU A 4 -5.69 -10.29 -8.52
N GLU A 5 -5.09 -11.09 -7.67
CA GLU A 5 -5.30 -11.00 -6.23
C GLU A 5 -4.38 -9.94 -5.66
N VAL A 6 -4.96 -8.96 -4.98
CA VAL A 6 -4.20 -7.94 -4.25
C VAL A 6 -4.20 -8.33 -2.78
N LEU A 7 -3.03 -8.60 -2.26
CA LEU A 7 -2.87 -9.18 -0.93
C LEU A 7 -2.65 -8.10 0.13
N SER A 8 -3.02 -8.42 1.37
CA SER A 8 -2.68 -7.56 2.49
C SER A 8 -1.15 -7.47 2.61
N PRO A 9 -0.59 -6.25 2.68
CA PRO A 9 0.87 -6.07 2.75
C PRO A 9 1.46 -6.27 4.14
N ALA A 10 0.62 -6.50 5.16
CA ALA A 10 1.07 -6.66 6.54
C ALA A 10 -0.01 -7.35 7.36
N ASN A 11 0.31 -7.73 8.60
CA ASN A 11 -0.69 -8.15 9.56
C ASN A 11 -1.30 -6.91 10.21
N GLY A 12 -2.62 -6.89 10.37
CA GLY A 12 -3.27 -5.73 10.96
C GLY A 12 -4.77 -5.77 10.75
N GLU A 13 -5.35 -4.62 10.46
CA GLU A 13 -6.78 -4.49 10.23
C GLU A 13 -7.03 -3.78 8.91
N LEU A 14 -7.81 -4.41 8.03
CA LEU A 14 -8.25 -3.81 6.77
C LEU A 14 -9.49 -2.97 7.01
N ILE A 15 -9.52 -1.78 6.41
CA ILE A 15 -10.65 -0.88 6.48
C ILE A 15 -11.06 -0.44 5.08
N PRO A 16 -12.35 -0.13 4.85
CA PRO A 16 -12.77 0.38 3.54
C PRO A 16 -12.23 1.80 3.30
N ASN A 17 -11.99 2.15 2.03
CA ASN A 17 -11.51 3.48 1.66
C ASN A 17 -12.36 4.60 2.25
N SER A 18 -13.67 4.41 2.31
CA SER A 18 -14.60 5.42 2.83
C SER A 18 -14.30 5.84 4.27
N LYS A 19 -13.55 5.03 5.01
CA LYS A 19 -13.18 5.34 6.40
C LYS A 19 -11.81 5.97 6.54
N ILE A 20 -11.10 6.17 5.44
CA ILE A 20 -9.81 6.87 5.47
C ILE A 20 -10.09 8.36 5.59
N SER A 21 -9.36 9.05 6.48
CA SER A 21 -9.62 10.46 6.78
C SER A 21 -9.30 11.43 5.65
N ASP A 22 -8.41 11.05 4.74
CA ASP A 22 -8.00 11.89 3.61
C ASP A 22 -8.94 11.69 2.43
N GLU A 23 -9.53 12.77 1.92
CA GLU A 23 -10.51 12.69 0.82
C GLU A 23 -9.93 12.14 -0.47
N THR A 24 -8.64 12.32 -0.73
CA THR A 24 -7.97 11.76 -1.90
C THR A 24 -8.20 10.24 -1.95
N PHE A 25 -8.16 9.60 -0.79
CA PHE A 25 -8.32 8.16 -0.69
C PHE A 25 -9.77 7.77 -0.44
N SER A 26 -10.47 8.46 0.47
CA SER A 26 -11.85 8.10 0.81
C SER A 26 -12.82 8.25 -0.35
N LYS A 27 -12.52 9.16 -1.29
CA LYS A 27 -13.35 9.40 -2.48
C LYS A 27 -12.79 8.72 -3.72
N ASN A 28 -11.82 7.82 -3.58
CA ASN A 28 -11.22 7.07 -4.68
C ASN A 28 -10.66 7.97 -5.80
N MET A 29 -10.09 9.12 -5.44
CA MET A 29 -9.61 10.08 -6.44
C MET A 29 -8.44 9.54 -7.26
N MET A 30 -7.63 8.64 -6.70
CA MET A 30 -6.52 7.99 -7.40
C MET A 30 -6.89 6.59 -7.87
N GLY A 31 -7.91 6.00 -7.29
CA GLY A 31 -8.36 4.66 -7.59
C GLY A 31 -9.05 4.02 -6.39
N GLN A 32 -9.64 2.87 -6.65
CA GLN A 32 -10.27 2.08 -5.60
C GLN A 32 -9.21 1.34 -4.81
N GLY A 33 -9.56 0.89 -3.63
CA GLY A 33 -8.66 0.12 -2.80
C GLY A 33 -9.19 -0.02 -1.39
N PHE A 34 -8.28 -0.08 -0.46
CA PHE A 34 -8.59 -0.26 0.95
C PHE A 34 -7.50 0.42 1.79
N GLY A 35 -7.74 0.51 3.08
CA GLY A 35 -6.72 0.93 4.03
C GLY A 35 -6.29 -0.23 4.89
N ILE A 36 -5.10 -0.13 5.45
CA ILE A 36 -4.65 -1.07 6.48
C ILE A 36 -4.09 -0.27 7.65
N VAL A 37 -4.44 -0.71 8.86
CA VAL A 37 -3.85 -0.21 10.09
C VAL A 37 -2.96 -1.33 10.62
N THR A 38 -1.67 -1.04 10.74
CA THR A 38 -0.69 -2.03 11.18
C THR A 38 0.39 -1.39 12.03
N PHE A 39 0.98 -2.20 12.90
CA PHE A 39 2.21 -1.86 13.63
C PHE A 39 3.35 -2.81 13.25
N ASP A 40 3.16 -3.64 12.22
CA ASP A 40 4.23 -4.51 11.74
C ASP A 40 5.38 -3.67 11.22
N LYS A 41 6.59 -4.04 11.58
CA LYS A 41 7.77 -3.33 11.11
C LYS A 41 8.01 -3.48 9.63
N VAL A 42 7.52 -4.55 9.02
CA VAL A 42 7.78 -4.87 7.62
C VAL A 42 6.51 -4.71 6.80
N MET A 43 6.59 -3.91 5.74
CA MET A 43 5.55 -3.83 4.72
C MET A 43 6.00 -4.61 3.50
N CYS A 44 5.09 -5.41 2.96
CA CYS A 44 5.38 -6.38 1.91
C CYS A 44 4.72 -6.00 0.59
N ALA A 45 5.10 -6.70 -0.48
CA ALA A 45 4.51 -6.51 -1.80
C ALA A 45 3.09 -7.09 -1.83
N PRO A 46 2.08 -6.30 -2.25
CA PRO A 46 0.70 -6.80 -2.35
C PRO A 46 0.46 -7.61 -3.62
N ILE A 47 1.34 -7.48 -4.61
CA ILE A 47 1.30 -8.23 -5.88
C ILE A 47 2.73 -8.54 -6.30
N SER A 48 2.87 -9.49 -7.22
CA SER A 48 4.15 -9.73 -7.90
C SER A 48 4.30 -8.72 -9.03
N GLY A 49 5.51 -8.22 -9.23
CA GLY A 49 5.79 -7.27 -10.29
C GLY A 49 7.09 -6.52 -10.09
N GLU A 50 7.18 -5.35 -10.71
CA GLU A 50 8.36 -4.50 -10.66
C GLU A 50 8.08 -3.27 -9.80
N ILE A 51 9.02 -2.90 -8.95
CA ILE A 51 8.90 -1.68 -8.15
C ILE A 51 9.09 -0.49 -9.08
N THR A 52 8.07 0.36 -9.16
CA THR A 52 8.06 1.53 -10.06
C THR A 52 8.27 2.85 -9.33
N LEU A 53 8.03 2.87 -8.01
CA LEU A 53 8.19 4.07 -7.19
C LEU A 53 8.67 3.70 -5.81
N ILE A 54 9.65 4.47 -5.32
CA ILE A 54 10.00 4.53 -3.91
C ILE A 54 10.16 6.01 -3.58
N SER A 55 9.32 6.51 -2.69
CA SER A 55 9.30 7.93 -2.34
C SER A 55 9.07 8.07 -0.83
N GLY A 56 10.09 7.70 -0.03
CA GLY A 56 9.99 7.77 1.42
C GLY A 56 8.75 7.03 1.94
N HIS A 57 7.66 7.76 2.10
CA HIS A 57 6.41 7.28 2.66
C HIS A 57 5.55 6.44 1.71
N ALA A 58 5.97 6.25 0.46
CA ALA A 58 5.15 5.53 -0.54
C ALA A 58 6.00 4.65 -1.44
N TYR A 59 5.43 3.54 -1.86
CA TYR A 59 6.01 2.70 -2.90
C TYR A 59 4.91 2.14 -3.78
N SER A 60 5.27 1.80 -5.04
CA SER A 60 4.34 1.18 -5.95
C SER A 60 4.96 0.00 -6.68
N ILE A 61 4.12 -0.94 -7.06
CA ILE A 61 4.51 -2.14 -7.79
C ILE A 61 3.54 -2.31 -8.96
N LYS A 62 4.09 -2.62 -10.12
CA LYS A 62 3.34 -2.79 -11.35
C LYS A 62 3.52 -4.22 -11.84
N ASN A 63 2.41 -4.92 -12.08
CA ASN A 63 2.47 -6.28 -12.57
C ASN A 63 2.77 -6.31 -14.08
N PRO A 64 3.08 -7.50 -14.67
CA PRO A 64 3.39 -7.57 -16.09
C PRO A 64 2.26 -7.12 -17.02
N GLU A 65 1.01 -7.14 -16.55
CA GLU A 65 -0.14 -6.69 -17.34
C GLU A 65 -0.44 -5.21 -17.20
N GLY A 66 0.36 -4.49 -16.42
CA GLY A 66 0.26 -3.04 -16.28
C GLY A 66 -0.55 -2.55 -15.09
N VAL A 67 -1.15 -3.43 -14.29
CA VAL A 67 -1.86 -3.01 -13.08
C VAL A 67 -0.87 -2.54 -12.04
N GLU A 68 -1.09 -1.36 -11.51
CA GLU A 68 -0.17 -0.72 -10.57
C GLU A 68 -0.85 -0.45 -9.23
N ILE A 69 -0.20 -0.87 -8.15
CA ILE A 69 -0.69 -0.70 -6.79
C ILE A 69 0.25 0.25 -6.06
N LEU A 70 -0.33 1.31 -5.49
CA LEU A 70 0.38 2.29 -4.67
C LEU A 70 0.07 2.06 -3.21
N ILE A 71 1.10 1.99 -2.38
CA ILE A 71 0.95 1.94 -0.93
C ILE A 71 1.47 3.24 -0.36
N HIS A 72 0.60 3.97 0.33
CA HIS A 72 0.90 5.27 0.95
C HIS A 72 0.93 5.08 2.47
N MET A 73 2.12 5.02 3.03
CA MET A 73 2.30 4.66 4.45
C MET A 73 1.99 5.86 5.34
N GLY A 74 0.82 5.81 5.97
CA GLY A 74 0.30 6.89 6.80
C GLY A 74 -0.40 7.98 5.99
N ILE A 75 -1.03 8.91 6.68
CA ILE A 75 -1.74 10.06 6.10
C ILE A 75 -0.92 11.32 6.35
N ASP A 76 -0.77 12.15 5.31
CA ASP A 76 0.03 13.39 5.35
C ASP A 76 1.51 13.17 5.65
N THR A 77 1.98 11.95 5.59
CA THR A 77 3.37 11.60 5.89
C THR A 77 4.38 12.16 4.88
N VAL A 78 3.90 12.67 3.76
CA VAL A 78 4.73 13.45 2.83
C VAL A 78 5.36 14.66 3.53
N GLU A 79 4.73 15.16 4.58
CA GLU A 79 5.19 16.33 5.34
C GLU A 79 6.34 16.00 6.30
N ILE A 80 6.65 14.73 6.52
CA ILE A 80 7.79 14.35 7.36
C ILE A 80 9.08 14.85 6.67
N PRO A 81 9.98 15.54 7.40
CA PRO A 81 11.24 16.00 6.80
C PRO A 81 12.07 14.85 6.20
N SER A 82 12.74 15.13 5.10
CA SER A 82 13.48 14.11 4.34
C SER A 82 14.51 13.37 5.16
N ASP A 83 15.21 14.05 6.07
CA ASP A 83 16.21 13.42 6.93
C ASP A 83 15.59 12.42 7.91
N LYS A 84 14.35 12.67 8.34
CA LYS A 84 13.61 11.74 9.20
C LYS A 84 12.98 10.60 8.39
N LYS A 85 12.51 10.89 7.17
CA LYS A 85 11.94 9.84 6.30
C LYS A 85 12.93 8.71 6.05
N SER A 86 14.18 9.02 5.82
CA SER A 86 15.20 8.00 5.51
C SER A 86 15.46 7.08 6.70
N ILE A 87 15.15 7.52 7.92
CA ILE A 87 15.28 6.70 9.12
C ILE A 87 14.01 5.91 9.39
N ILE A 88 12.85 6.55 9.24
CA ILE A 88 11.54 5.95 9.51
C ILE A 88 11.22 4.86 8.48
N PHE A 89 11.53 5.12 7.21
CA PHE A 89 11.23 4.20 6.10
C PHE A 89 12.54 3.64 5.54
N ASN A 90 12.90 2.45 5.98
CA ASN A 90 14.15 1.81 5.57
C ASN A 90 13.86 0.74 4.51
N TYR A 91 14.07 1.07 3.25
CA TYR A 91 13.79 0.18 2.14
C TYR A 91 14.86 -0.91 2.00
N VAL A 92 14.41 -2.14 1.75
CA VAL A 92 15.28 -3.28 1.44
C VAL A 92 15.24 -3.64 -0.04
N ARG A 93 14.57 -2.83 -0.83
CA ARG A 93 14.46 -2.95 -2.30
C ARG A 93 14.71 -1.59 -2.93
N LYS A 94 14.83 -1.58 -4.25
CA LYS A 94 15.01 -0.34 -5.02
C LYS A 94 14.12 -0.36 -6.26
N VAL A 95 13.90 0.81 -6.84
CA VAL A 95 13.15 0.95 -8.08
C VAL A 95 13.80 0.08 -9.16
N GLY A 96 12.97 -0.65 -9.89
CA GLY A 96 13.41 -1.60 -10.91
C GLY A 96 13.52 -3.04 -10.43
N ASP A 97 13.53 -3.28 -9.13
CA ASP A 97 13.57 -4.64 -8.60
C ASP A 97 12.29 -5.37 -8.94
N LYS A 98 12.44 -6.64 -9.32
CA LYS A 98 11.32 -7.55 -9.50
C LYS A 98 11.10 -8.30 -8.21
N VAL A 99 9.86 -8.32 -7.75
CA VAL A 99 9.49 -8.93 -6.48
C VAL A 99 8.31 -9.88 -6.66
N ASN A 100 8.20 -10.83 -5.75
CA ASN A 100 7.02 -11.68 -5.64
C ASN A 100 6.09 -11.10 -4.59
N ALA A 101 4.80 -11.36 -4.75
CA ALA A 101 3.83 -11.02 -3.72
C ALA A 101 4.30 -11.56 -2.36
N LYS A 102 4.13 -10.77 -1.31
CA LYS A 102 4.56 -11.03 0.07
C LYS A 102 6.06 -10.79 0.33
N ASP A 103 6.85 -10.50 -0.68
CA ASP A 103 8.26 -10.13 -0.43
C ASP A 103 8.35 -8.87 0.41
N PRO A 104 9.30 -8.80 1.37
CA PRO A 104 9.48 -7.58 2.17
C PRO A 104 10.01 -6.44 1.29
N ILE A 105 9.48 -5.25 1.49
CA ILE A 105 9.83 -4.06 0.72
C ILE A 105 10.51 -3.01 1.59
N VAL A 106 9.95 -2.72 2.76
CA VAL A 106 10.39 -1.61 3.60
C VAL A 106 10.16 -1.92 5.06
N ASN A 107 11.10 -1.50 5.90
CA ASN A 107 10.95 -1.52 7.35
C ASN A 107 10.45 -0.14 7.79
N VAL A 108 9.40 -0.10 8.60
CA VAL A 108 8.70 1.13 8.98
C VAL A 108 8.70 1.28 10.49
N ASP A 109 9.05 2.46 10.97
CA ASP A 109 8.95 2.82 12.38
C ASP A 109 7.61 3.53 12.62
N TRP A 110 6.56 2.75 12.80
CA TRP A 110 5.21 3.28 13.02
C TRP A 110 5.08 4.08 14.30
N ASP A 111 5.82 3.70 15.33
CA ASP A 111 5.75 4.39 16.62
C ASP A 111 6.21 5.85 16.47
N THR A 112 7.27 6.08 15.71
CA THR A 112 7.75 7.43 15.44
C THR A 112 6.76 8.24 14.61
N ILE A 113 6.14 7.61 13.60
CA ILE A 113 5.12 8.28 12.78
C ILE A 113 3.97 8.75 13.67
N LYS A 114 3.49 7.88 14.55
CA LYS A 114 2.41 8.20 15.47
C LYS A 114 2.83 9.27 16.47
N ALA A 115 4.05 9.18 17.00
CA ALA A 115 4.57 10.17 17.94
C ALA A 115 4.70 11.56 17.32
N LEU A 116 4.93 11.65 16.01
CA LEU A 116 4.96 12.91 15.27
C LEU A 116 3.57 13.48 15.01
N GLY A 117 2.51 12.76 15.37
CA GLY A 117 1.13 13.22 15.23
C GLY A 117 0.44 12.81 13.95
N PHE A 118 1.03 11.93 13.14
CA PHE A 118 0.42 11.47 11.90
C PHE A 118 -0.47 10.25 12.13
N ASP A 119 -1.52 10.16 11.31
CA ASP A 119 -2.37 8.99 11.23
C ASP A 119 -1.60 7.87 10.53
N ILE A 120 -1.54 6.69 11.16
CA ILE A 120 -0.81 5.55 10.60
C ILE A 120 -1.63 4.72 9.61
N THR A 121 -2.91 5.05 9.42
CA THR A 121 -3.73 4.39 8.40
C THR A 121 -3.01 4.47 7.06
N THR A 122 -2.88 3.33 6.40
CA THR A 122 -2.10 3.20 5.18
C THR A 122 -3.00 2.84 4.02
N PRO A 123 -3.29 3.79 3.11
CA PRO A 123 -4.03 3.47 1.88
C PRO A 123 -3.25 2.53 0.98
N VAL A 124 -3.96 1.54 0.43
CA VAL A 124 -3.49 0.65 -0.63
C VAL A 124 -4.38 0.93 -1.84
N VAL A 125 -3.84 1.56 -2.85
CA VAL A 125 -4.60 2.11 -3.97
C VAL A 125 -4.30 1.35 -5.24
N ILE A 126 -5.35 0.86 -5.89
CA ILE A 126 -5.26 0.27 -7.22
C ILE A 126 -5.45 1.45 -8.17
N LEU A 127 -4.35 1.90 -8.80
CA LEU A 127 -4.39 3.12 -9.60
C LEU A 127 -5.36 2.96 -10.76
N SER A 128 -6.35 3.85 -10.85
CA SER A 128 -7.45 3.71 -11.80
C SER A 128 -6.99 3.74 -13.25
N GLU A 129 -5.96 4.55 -13.56
CA GLU A 129 -5.44 4.62 -14.92
C GLU A 129 -4.66 3.37 -15.34
N SER A 130 -4.34 2.47 -14.40
CA SER A 130 -3.59 1.25 -14.69
C SER A 130 -4.48 0.05 -15.00
N ILE A 131 -5.78 0.13 -14.75
CA ILE A 131 -6.67 -1.03 -14.86
C ILE A 131 -7.59 -1.02 -16.09
N GLY A 132 -7.68 0.10 -16.82
CA GLY A 132 -8.54 0.19 -17.99
C GLY A 132 -9.99 -0.11 -17.64
N ASN A 133 -10.57 -1.10 -18.31
CA ASN A 133 -11.97 -1.49 -18.10
C ASN A 133 -12.14 -2.57 -17.01
N LYS A 134 -11.07 -2.95 -16.33
CA LYS A 134 -11.17 -3.96 -15.27
C LYS A 134 -11.94 -3.41 -14.08
N SER A 135 -12.53 -4.30 -13.33
CA SER A 135 -13.26 -3.97 -12.11
C SER A 135 -12.46 -4.38 -10.87
N VAL A 136 -12.76 -3.72 -9.76
CA VAL A 136 -12.14 -3.99 -8.46
C VAL A 136 -13.20 -4.47 -7.49
N SER A 137 -12.92 -5.57 -6.81
CA SER A 137 -13.79 -6.12 -5.77
C SER A 137 -13.00 -6.18 -4.46
N ILE A 138 -13.51 -5.55 -3.40
CA ILE A 138 -12.90 -5.62 -2.08
C ILE A 138 -13.41 -6.90 -1.41
N GLU A 139 -12.47 -7.79 -1.05
CA GLU A 139 -12.80 -9.14 -0.60
C GLU A 139 -12.74 -9.32 0.91
N ALA A 140 -12.00 -8.46 1.63
CA ALA A 140 -11.83 -8.62 3.06
C ALA A 140 -11.78 -7.28 3.78
N ILE A 141 -12.40 -7.24 4.96
CA ILE A 141 -12.38 -6.11 5.89
C ILE A 141 -12.23 -6.70 7.29
N GLY A 142 -11.53 -6.00 8.17
CA GLY A 142 -11.30 -6.44 9.54
C GLY A 142 -9.92 -7.06 9.72
N PRO A 143 -9.73 -7.86 10.76
CA PRO A 143 -8.41 -8.45 11.05
C PRO A 143 -7.88 -9.24 9.87
N CYS A 144 -6.59 -9.09 9.59
CA CYS A 144 -5.94 -9.75 8.46
C CYS A 144 -4.51 -10.16 8.79
N SER A 145 -4.04 -11.13 8.02
CA SER A 145 -2.64 -11.53 8.03
C SER A 145 -2.00 -11.16 6.69
N VAL A 146 -0.70 -10.94 6.69
CA VAL A 146 0.03 -10.69 5.45
C VAL A 146 -0.24 -11.82 4.47
N GLY A 147 -0.56 -11.47 3.22
CA GLY A 147 -0.87 -12.45 2.20
C GLY A 147 -2.34 -12.83 2.07
N ASP A 148 -3.20 -12.39 3.00
CA ASP A 148 -4.64 -12.57 2.82
C ASP A 148 -5.11 -11.80 1.59
N VAL A 149 -6.05 -12.37 0.83
CA VAL A 149 -6.60 -11.69 -0.34
C VAL A 149 -7.51 -10.54 0.14
N ALA A 150 -7.10 -9.33 -0.13
CA ALA A 150 -7.84 -8.13 0.27
C ALA A 150 -8.73 -7.59 -0.84
N ALA A 151 -8.31 -7.72 -2.09
CA ALA A 151 -9.06 -7.26 -3.26
C ALA A 151 -8.75 -8.11 -4.47
N ILE A 152 -9.64 -8.04 -5.46
CA ILE A 152 -9.45 -8.72 -6.75
C ILE A 152 -9.67 -7.70 -7.85
N VAL A 153 -8.78 -7.71 -8.84
CA VAL A 153 -8.91 -6.93 -10.08
C VAL A 153 -9.12 -7.90 -11.22
N GLU A 154 -10.21 -7.74 -11.96
CA GLU A 154 -10.51 -8.58 -13.11
C GLU A 154 -11.33 -7.90 -14.21
#